data_7f0e276a226dfa0a50c8007375b2e38d
#
_entry.id   7f0e276a226dfa0a50c8007375b2e38d
#
_cell.length_a   1.000
_cell.length_b   1.000
_cell.length_c   1.000
_cell.angle_alpha   90.00
_cell.angle_beta   90.00
_cell.angle_gamma   90.00
#
_symmetry.space_group_name_H-M   'P 1'
#
loop_
_entity.id
_entity.type
_entity.pdbx_description
1 polymer ?
#
loop_
_entity_poly.entity_id
_entity_poly.type
_entity_poly.pdbx_seq_one_letter_code
_entity_poly.pdbx_strand_id
1 'polypeptide(L)'
;VRVLCSGYLGHDMEDDCDIIIIGAGIAGTACALRCARAGLSVLLLERAEIPGSKNLSGGRLYTQALAELLPQFHLTAPLERRITHESLSLLTPDGATTFSSLQPGGESWSVLRARFDPWLVAEAEKEGVECIPGATVDALYEENGRVCGVICGDDILRARYVVLAEGANSVLAERHGLVTRPAGEAMALGIKEVLALETSAIEERFHLENNEGAALLFSGGICDDLPGGTFLYTNQQTLSLGIVCPLSSLTQSRVPASELLARFKTHPAVRPLIKNTESLEYGAHLVPEGGLHSMP
;
A
#
# COMPACT_ATOMS: atom_id res chain seq x y z
N VAL A 1 8.58 7.77 6.08
CA VAL A 1 8.80 7.59 7.52
C VAL A 1 9.71 8.70 8.01
N ARG A 2 9.30 9.42 9.05
CA ARG A 2 10.11 10.42 9.73
C ARG A 2 10.26 10.07 11.19
N VAL A 3 11.46 10.28 11.73
CA VAL A 3 11.81 10.04 13.14
C VAL A 3 11.97 11.37 13.84
N LEU A 4 11.27 11.54 14.96
CA LEU A 4 11.37 12.70 15.84
C LEU A 4 12.04 12.26 17.14
N CYS A 5 13.11 12.96 17.54
CA CYS A 5 13.88 12.60 18.74
C CYS A 5 13.62 13.58 19.86
N SER A 6 13.34 13.08 21.05
CA SER A 6 13.55 13.81 22.28
C SER A 6 15.04 13.75 22.63
N GLY A 7 15.79 14.87 22.49
CA GLY A 7 17.19 14.88 22.93
C GLY A 7 17.28 14.78 24.45
N TYR A 8 17.97 13.77 24.93
CA TYR A 8 18.14 13.45 26.34
C TYR A 8 18.89 14.55 27.09
N LEU A 9 18.22 15.30 27.95
CA LEU A 9 18.77 16.02 29.09
C LEU A 9 17.66 16.17 30.17
N GLY A 10 17.66 15.22 31.10
CA GLY A 10 17.22 15.33 32.51
C GLY A 10 15.78 15.73 32.81
N HIS A 11 14.99 14.83 33.22
CA HIS A 11 14.23 14.68 34.46
C HIS A 11 13.00 13.79 34.30
N ASP A 12 13.04 12.69 34.99
CA ASP A 12 12.03 11.91 35.77
C ASP A 12 10.52 12.11 35.42
N MET A 13 10.17 11.89 34.19
CA MET A 13 8.90 11.28 33.84
C MET A 13 9.26 10.02 33.05
N GLU A 14 8.83 8.87 33.55
CA GLU A 14 9.10 7.58 32.94
C GLU A 14 8.44 7.55 31.55
N ASP A 15 9.23 7.28 30.51
CA ASP A 15 8.70 7.07 29.16
C ASP A 15 7.92 5.75 29.15
N ASP A 16 6.74 5.71 28.51
CA ASP A 16 5.92 4.49 28.41
C ASP A 16 6.61 3.43 27.55
N CYS A 17 7.40 3.89 26.55
CA CYS A 17 8.20 3.03 25.67
C CYS A 17 9.38 3.79 25.07
N ASP A 18 10.31 3.06 24.40
CA ASP A 18 11.42 3.70 23.69
C ASP A 18 10.93 4.42 22.43
N ILE A 19 9.98 3.84 21.72
CA ILE A 19 9.56 4.35 20.41
C ILE A 19 8.05 4.15 20.18
N ILE A 20 7.38 5.23 19.79
CA ILE A 20 6.01 5.19 19.28
C ILE A 20 6.06 5.31 17.75
N ILE A 21 5.35 4.42 17.06
CA ILE A 21 5.22 4.43 15.59
C ILE A 21 3.76 4.65 15.23
N ILE A 22 3.46 5.66 14.42
CA ILE A 22 2.11 6.05 14.02
C ILE A 22 1.82 5.51 12.63
N GLY A 23 0.92 4.54 12.55
CA GLY A 23 0.47 3.85 11.34
C GLY A 23 1.05 2.46 11.18
N ALA A 24 0.19 1.43 11.30
CA ALA A 24 0.51 0.01 11.13
C ALA A 24 0.37 -0.46 9.67
N GLY A 25 0.70 0.42 8.70
CA GLY A 25 0.93 0.02 7.32
C GLY A 25 2.29 -0.69 7.17
N ILE A 26 2.62 -1.14 5.96
CA ILE A 26 3.87 -1.88 5.70
C ILE A 26 5.11 -1.14 6.24
N ALA A 27 5.20 0.17 6.03
CA ALA A 27 6.37 0.96 6.45
C ALA A 27 6.52 1.05 7.98
N GLY A 28 5.42 1.36 8.68
CA GLY A 28 5.45 1.45 10.14
C GLY A 28 5.69 0.10 10.79
N THR A 29 5.03 -0.95 10.32
CA THR A 29 5.21 -2.30 10.86
C THR A 29 6.61 -2.85 10.60
N ALA A 30 7.19 -2.60 9.42
CA ALA A 30 8.58 -2.98 9.14
C ALA A 30 9.58 -2.22 10.04
N CYS A 31 9.32 -0.93 10.30
CA CYS A 31 10.10 -0.13 11.25
C CYS A 31 9.97 -0.71 12.67
N ALA A 32 8.75 -0.99 13.12
CA ALA A 32 8.47 -1.57 14.43
C ALA A 32 9.21 -2.89 14.64
N LEU A 33 9.12 -3.80 13.68
CA LEU A 33 9.80 -5.09 13.70
C LEU A 33 11.34 -4.94 13.82
N ARG A 34 11.92 -4.01 13.08
CA ARG A 34 13.37 -3.73 13.14
C ARG A 34 13.79 -3.15 14.48
N CYS A 35 13.00 -2.24 15.04
CA CYS A 35 13.26 -1.63 16.34
C CYS A 35 13.13 -2.64 17.48
N ALA A 36 12.10 -3.48 17.48
CA ALA A 36 11.91 -4.53 18.48
C ALA A 36 13.07 -5.55 18.47
N ARG A 37 13.52 -5.97 17.28
CA ARG A 37 14.70 -6.83 17.14
C ARG A 37 16.01 -6.18 17.61
N ALA A 38 16.07 -4.86 17.65
CA ALA A 38 17.18 -4.12 18.23
C ALA A 38 17.07 -3.97 19.75
N GLY A 39 16.05 -4.55 20.38
CA GLY A 39 15.83 -4.53 21.83
C GLY A 39 15.12 -3.29 22.34
N LEU A 40 14.47 -2.52 21.48
CA LEU A 40 13.67 -1.36 21.88
C LEU A 40 12.25 -1.79 22.24
N SER A 41 11.65 -1.15 23.25
CA SER A 41 10.22 -1.23 23.52
C SER A 41 9.45 -0.40 22.50
N VAL A 42 8.55 -1.03 21.75
CA VAL A 42 7.88 -0.41 20.59
C VAL A 42 6.37 -0.44 20.74
N LEU A 43 5.76 0.73 20.66
CA LEU A 43 4.32 0.91 20.58
C LEU A 43 3.93 1.31 19.15
N LEU A 44 3.10 0.50 18.50
CA LEU A 44 2.62 0.71 17.13
C LEU A 44 1.15 1.09 17.17
N LEU A 45 0.81 2.33 16.81
CA LEU A 45 -0.56 2.86 16.86
C LEU A 45 -1.19 2.83 15.48
N GLU A 46 -2.39 2.30 15.36
CA GLU A 46 -3.17 2.24 14.11
C GLU A 46 -4.60 2.72 14.34
N ARG A 47 -5.04 3.70 13.55
CA ARG A 47 -6.40 4.25 13.67
C ARG A 47 -7.51 3.32 13.18
N ALA A 48 -7.18 2.32 12.35
CA ALA A 48 -8.15 1.32 11.92
C ALA A 48 -8.25 0.20 12.96
N GLU A 49 -9.44 -0.38 13.11
CA GLU A 49 -9.66 -1.56 13.96
C GLU A 49 -8.87 -2.78 13.48
N ILE A 50 -8.60 -2.86 12.18
CA ILE A 50 -7.79 -3.90 11.58
C ILE A 50 -6.71 -3.22 10.72
N PRO A 51 -5.42 -3.43 11.00
CA PRO A 51 -4.33 -2.93 10.17
C PRO A 51 -4.54 -3.28 8.70
N GLY A 52 -4.33 -2.31 7.81
CA GLY A 52 -4.49 -2.53 6.37
C GLY A 52 -5.92 -2.45 5.83
N SER A 53 -6.97 -2.45 6.67
CA SER A 53 -8.37 -2.41 6.22
C SER A 53 -8.75 -1.13 5.46
N LYS A 54 -8.01 -0.05 5.66
CA LYS A 54 -8.18 1.22 4.93
C LYS A 54 -7.30 1.31 3.67
N ASN A 55 -6.47 0.32 3.40
CA ASN A 55 -5.63 0.28 2.22
C ASN A 55 -6.37 -0.38 1.06
N LEU A 56 -6.15 0.12 -0.14
CA LEU A 56 -6.66 -0.55 -1.33
C LEU A 56 -6.02 -1.92 -1.46
N SER A 57 -6.86 -2.95 -1.54
CA SER A 57 -6.43 -4.31 -1.73
C SER A 57 -5.82 -4.53 -3.12
N GLY A 58 -4.97 -5.52 -3.20
CA GLY A 58 -4.32 -5.93 -4.45
C GLY A 58 -3.11 -5.06 -4.83
N GLY A 59 -2.03 -5.73 -5.07
CA GLY A 59 -0.78 -5.13 -5.49
C GLY A 59 0.22 -6.19 -5.86
N ARG A 60 1.34 -5.74 -6.44
CA ARG A 60 2.51 -6.57 -6.70
C ARG A 60 3.57 -6.26 -5.64
N LEU A 61 4.03 -7.27 -4.95
CA LEU A 61 5.08 -7.20 -3.95
C LEU A 61 6.37 -7.79 -4.52
N TYR A 62 7.41 -6.99 -4.56
CA TYR A 62 8.78 -7.46 -4.79
C TYR A 62 9.35 -7.92 -3.46
N THR A 63 9.77 -9.19 -3.37
CA THR A 63 10.01 -9.84 -2.08
C THR A 63 11.41 -9.68 -1.54
N GLN A 64 12.33 -9.05 -2.25
CA GLN A 64 13.72 -8.89 -1.81
C GLN A 64 13.82 -8.22 -0.43
N ALA A 65 13.21 -7.05 -0.25
CA ALA A 65 13.23 -6.36 1.04
C ALA A 65 12.50 -7.14 2.15
N LEU A 66 11.42 -7.87 1.79
CA LEU A 66 10.72 -8.71 2.74
C LEU A 66 11.59 -9.90 3.17
N ALA A 67 12.37 -10.49 2.27
CA ALA A 67 13.28 -11.59 2.58
C ALA A 67 14.42 -11.15 3.53
N GLU A 68 14.88 -9.91 3.41
CA GLU A 68 15.85 -9.34 4.37
C GLU A 68 15.23 -9.10 5.75
N LEU A 69 13.96 -8.70 5.78
CA LEU A 69 13.22 -8.45 7.02
C LEU A 69 12.76 -9.75 7.68
N LEU A 70 12.22 -10.69 6.91
CA LEU A 70 11.66 -11.96 7.34
C LEU A 70 12.13 -13.08 6.39
N PRO A 71 13.32 -13.68 6.61
CA PRO A 71 13.89 -14.66 5.68
C PRO A 71 12.99 -15.86 5.37
N GLN A 72 12.12 -16.24 6.29
CA GLN A 72 11.20 -17.37 6.14
C GLN A 72 9.76 -16.94 5.78
N PHE A 73 9.54 -15.71 5.31
CA PHE A 73 8.22 -15.17 5.00
C PHE A 73 7.37 -16.10 4.12
N HIS A 74 7.99 -16.82 3.20
CA HIS A 74 7.32 -17.72 2.25
C HIS A 74 6.56 -18.87 2.92
N LEU A 75 6.84 -19.18 4.20
CA LEU A 75 6.15 -20.24 4.94
C LEU A 75 4.79 -19.78 5.50
N THR A 76 4.66 -18.49 5.81
CA THR A 76 3.49 -17.98 6.53
C THR A 76 2.81 -16.76 5.90
N ALA A 77 3.52 -16.04 5.02
CA ALA A 77 2.96 -14.86 4.38
C ALA A 77 1.76 -15.22 3.48
N PRO A 78 0.66 -14.46 3.57
CA PRO A 78 -0.52 -14.67 2.74
C PRO A 78 -0.30 -14.12 1.33
N LEU A 79 0.65 -14.73 0.64
CA LEU A 79 0.95 -14.44 -0.76
C LEU A 79 -0.12 -15.06 -1.64
N GLU A 80 -0.48 -14.38 -2.71
CA GLU A 80 -1.47 -14.86 -3.66
C GLU A 80 -0.80 -15.71 -4.76
N ARG A 81 -0.38 -15.13 -5.87
CA ARG A 81 0.28 -15.84 -6.95
C ARG A 81 1.66 -15.28 -7.23
N ARG A 82 2.60 -16.16 -7.55
CA ARG A 82 3.94 -15.75 -8.00
C ARG A 82 3.85 -15.19 -9.42
N ILE A 83 4.31 -13.96 -9.63
CA ILE A 83 4.24 -13.32 -10.94
C ILE A 83 5.35 -13.90 -11.83
N THR A 84 4.93 -14.69 -12.81
CA THR A 84 5.78 -15.31 -13.83
C THR A 84 5.49 -14.76 -15.23
N HIS A 85 4.28 -14.22 -15.43
CA HIS A 85 3.84 -13.65 -16.69
C HIS A 85 3.66 -12.15 -16.54
N GLU A 86 4.37 -11.38 -17.33
CA GLU A 86 4.23 -9.93 -17.38
C GLU A 86 3.87 -9.45 -18.78
N SER A 87 3.00 -8.47 -18.87
CA SER A 87 2.73 -7.83 -20.15
C SER A 87 2.52 -6.32 -20.02
N LEU A 88 2.90 -5.61 -21.07
CA LEU A 88 2.58 -4.21 -21.29
C LEU A 88 1.78 -4.09 -22.58
N SER A 89 0.57 -3.56 -22.49
CA SER A 89 -0.33 -3.35 -23.61
C SER A 89 -0.51 -1.86 -23.89
N LEU A 90 -0.31 -1.48 -25.13
CA LEU A 90 -0.68 -0.16 -25.65
C LEU A 90 -2.09 -0.27 -26.22
N LEU A 91 -3.01 0.44 -25.61
CA LEU A 91 -4.43 0.41 -25.97
C LEU A 91 -4.75 1.49 -27.00
N THR A 92 -5.56 1.12 -27.99
CA THR A 92 -6.31 2.03 -28.86
C THR A 92 -7.80 1.88 -28.52
N PRO A 93 -8.72 2.71 -29.00
CA PRO A 93 -10.13 2.56 -28.66
C PRO A 93 -10.71 1.16 -28.90
N ASP A 94 -10.23 0.46 -29.94
CA ASP A 94 -10.79 -0.81 -30.41
C ASP A 94 -9.81 -1.99 -30.35
N GLY A 95 -8.57 -1.77 -29.91
CA GLY A 95 -7.54 -2.80 -29.96
C GLY A 95 -6.41 -2.59 -28.97
N ALA A 96 -5.44 -3.51 -29.01
CA ALA A 96 -4.25 -3.44 -28.18
C ALA A 96 -3.05 -4.06 -28.91
N THR A 97 -1.87 -3.49 -28.66
CA THR A 97 -0.58 -4.13 -28.98
C THR A 97 0.08 -4.51 -27.66
N THR A 98 0.41 -5.77 -27.51
CA THR A 98 0.91 -6.32 -26.25
C THR A 98 2.33 -6.87 -26.40
N PHE A 99 3.19 -6.48 -25.50
CA PHE A 99 4.51 -7.06 -25.28
C PHE A 99 4.45 -7.94 -24.03
N SER A 100 4.86 -9.20 -24.15
CA SER A 100 4.81 -10.17 -23.05
C SER A 100 6.20 -10.67 -22.71
N SER A 101 6.41 -10.95 -21.43
CA SER A 101 7.64 -11.54 -20.89
C SER A 101 7.29 -12.68 -19.93
N LEU A 102 8.01 -13.78 -20.04
CA LEU A 102 7.95 -14.91 -19.11
C LEU A 102 9.17 -14.86 -18.19
N GLN A 103 8.92 -14.89 -16.89
CA GLN A 103 9.94 -14.83 -15.85
C GLN A 103 9.74 -15.94 -14.82
N PRO A 104 10.06 -17.21 -15.15
CA PRO A 104 9.83 -18.35 -14.24
C PRO A 104 10.53 -18.23 -12.89
N GLY A 105 11.63 -17.47 -12.83
CA GLY A 105 12.38 -17.14 -11.62
C GLY A 105 11.95 -15.83 -10.93
N GLY A 106 10.84 -15.21 -11.33
CA GLY A 106 10.41 -13.91 -10.80
C GLY A 106 10.29 -13.90 -9.28
N GLU A 107 10.80 -12.86 -8.63
CA GLU A 107 10.78 -12.68 -7.17
C GLU A 107 9.70 -11.66 -6.75
N SER A 108 8.54 -11.75 -7.37
CA SER A 108 7.40 -10.90 -7.02
C SER A 108 6.11 -11.71 -6.97
N TRP A 109 5.20 -11.24 -6.14
CA TRP A 109 3.94 -11.92 -5.85
C TRP A 109 2.78 -10.91 -5.88
N SER A 110 1.61 -11.35 -6.29
CA SER A 110 0.42 -10.59 -6.00
C SER A 110 0.04 -10.78 -4.53
N VAL A 111 -0.48 -9.72 -3.93
CA VAL A 111 -0.89 -9.68 -2.52
C VAL A 111 -2.19 -8.91 -2.35
N LEU A 112 -2.99 -9.32 -1.38
CA LEU A 112 -4.14 -8.58 -0.89
C LEU A 112 -3.74 -7.88 0.42
N ARG A 113 -3.70 -6.54 0.42
CA ARG A 113 -3.26 -5.74 1.57
C ARG A 113 -4.09 -6.01 2.83
N ALA A 114 -5.39 -6.27 2.66
CA ALA A 114 -6.28 -6.62 3.76
C ALA A 114 -5.89 -7.92 4.49
N ARG A 115 -5.09 -8.78 3.87
CA ARG A 115 -4.53 -10.01 4.48
C ARG A 115 -3.07 -9.85 4.85
N PHE A 116 -2.31 -9.16 4.00
CA PHE A 116 -0.86 -9.03 4.16
C PHE A 116 -0.48 -8.11 5.33
N ASP A 117 -1.17 -6.96 5.47
CA ASP A 117 -0.83 -6.00 6.53
C ASP A 117 -1.07 -6.58 7.94
N PRO A 118 -2.21 -7.23 8.26
CA PRO A 118 -2.41 -7.86 9.55
C PRO A 118 -1.40 -8.98 9.84
N TRP A 119 -1.03 -9.76 8.80
CA TRP A 119 0.00 -10.80 8.96
C TRP A 119 1.35 -10.18 9.35
N LEU A 120 1.76 -9.09 8.69
CA LEU A 120 3.04 -8.43 8.99
C LEU A 120 3.04 -7.86 10.41
N VAL A 121 1.91 -7.31 10.88
CA VAL A 121 1.73 -6.87 12.27
C VAL A 121 1.88 -8.05 13.23
N ALA A 122 1.23 -9.18 12.95
CA ALA A 122 1.36 -10.37 13.78
C ALA A 122 2.80 -10.91 13.84
N GLU A 123 3.59 -10.78 12.75
CA GLU A 123 5.02 -11.11 12.79
C GLU A 123 5.82 -10.12 13.66
N ALA A 124 5.43 -8.84 13.68
CA ALA A 124 6.07 -7.84 14.55
C ALA A 124 5.71 -8.05 16.03
N GLU A 125 4.48 -8.43 16.33
CA GLU A 125 4.03 -8.75 17.70
C GLU A 125 4.78 -9.97 18.30
N LYS A 126 5.14 -10.96 17.48
CA LYS A 126 5.98 -12.09 17.92
C LYS A 126 7.36 -11.65 18.39
N GLU A 127 7.85 -10.52 17.90
CA GLU A 127 9.14 -9.94 18.31
C GLU A 127 8.99 -8.89 19.44
N GLY A 128 7.79 -8.78 20.02
CA GLY A 128 7.53 -7.93 21.19
C GLY A 128 7.02 -6.52 20.87
N VAL A 129 6.58 -6.27 19.63
CA VAL A 129 5.87 -5.02 19.31
C VAL A 129 4.49 -5.05 19.93
N GLU A 130 4.11 -4.00 20.65
CA GLU A 130 2.74 -3.79 21.09
C GLU A 130 1.98 -2.98 20.04
N CYS A 131 1.00 -3.61 19.37
CA CYS A 131 0.15 -2.93 18.40
C CYS A 131 -1.20 -2.58 19.02
N ILE A 132 -1.59 -1.31 18.96
CA ILE A 132 -2.92 -0.83 19.41
C ILE A 132 -3.74 -0.42 18.20
N PRO A 133 -4.62 -1.27 17.69
CA PRO A 133 -5.58 -0.91 16.66
C PRO A 133 -6.70 -0.05 17.23
N GLY A 134 -7.38 0.74 16.39
CA GLY A 134 -8.42 1.68 16.80
C GLY A 134 -7.88 2.97 17.44
N ALA A 135 -6.57 3.08 17.69
CA ALA A 135 -5.95 4.26 18.29
C ALA A 135 -5.71 5.36 17.27
N THR A 136 -6.42 6.47 17.41
CA THR A 136 -6.20 7.67 16.60
C THR A 136 -5.28 8.62 17.34
N VAL A 137 -4.17 8.99 16.70
CA VAL A 137 -3.28 10.04 17.22
C VAL A 137 -3.79 11.39 16.72
N ASP A 138 -4.13 12.28 17.66
CA ASP A 138 -4.67 13.59 17.37
C ASP A 138 -3.58 14.65 17.17
N ALA A 139 -2.50 14.57 17.97
CA ALA A 139 -1.37 15.49 17.91
C ALA A 139 -0.07 14.84 18.42
N LEU A 140 1.04 15.47 18.10
CA LEU A 140 2.33 15.22 18.76
C LEU A 140 2.33 15.90 20.13
N TYR A 141 2.85 15.21 21.14
CA TYR A 141 3.05 15.78 22.44
C TYR A 141 4.45 16.41 22.53
N GLU A 142 4.50 17.69 22.88
CA GLU A 142 5.74 18.48 22.92
C GLU A 142 5.99 19.08 24.28
N GLU A 143 7.24 18.97 24.74
CA GLU A 143 7.74 19.66 25.92
C GLU A 143 9.00 20.46 25.56
N ASN A 144 9.05 21.72 25.95
CA ASN A 144 10.20 22.60 25.70
C ASN A 144 10.65 22.64 24.23
N GLY A 145 9.68 22.55 23.28
CA GLY A 145 9.94 22.56 21.83
C GLY A 145 10.50 21.24 21.28
N ARG A 146 10.32 20.14 22.00
CA ARG A 146 10.71 18.79 21.59
C ARG A 146 9.53 17.86 21.62
N VAL A 147 9.44 16.97 20.64
CA VAL A 147 8.44 15.90 20.63
C VAL A 147 8.86 14.83 21.64
N CYS A 148 8.01 14.57 22.62
CA CYS A 148 8.20 13.62 23.71
C CYS A 148 7.12 12.56 23.75
N GLY A 149 6.26 12.45 22.72
CA GLY A 149 5.18 11.49 22.68
C GLY A 149 4.07 11.90 21.74
N VAL A 150 2.88 11.36 22.00
CA VAL A 150 1.66 11.60 21.23
C VAL A 150 0.46 11.81 22.14
N ILE A 151 -0.59 12.44 21.60
CA ILE A 151 -1.88 12.65 22.25
C ILE A 151 -2.93 11.81 21.51
N CYS A 152 -3.63 10.94 22.24
CA CYS A 152 -4.71 10.09 21.76
C CYS A 152 -5.96 10.36 22.61
N GLY A 153 -6.90 11.20 22.14
CA GLY A 153 -8.02 11.65 22.96
C GLY A 153 -7.55 12.41 24.20
N ASP A 154 -7.87 11.89 25.37
CA ASP A 154 -7.46 12.47 26.66
C ASP A 154 -6.12 11.90 27.18
N ASP A 155 -5.56 10.90 26.52
CA ASP A 155 -4.33 10.22 26.97
C ASP A 155 -3.09 10.81 26.31
N ILE A 156 -2.01 10.91 27.09
CA ILE A 156 -0.67 11.25 26.63
C ILE A 156 0.19 10.02 26.75
N LEU A 157 0.73 9.55 25.61
CA LEU A 157 1.69 8.45 25.56
C LEU A 157 3.08 9.03 25.31
N ARG A 158 4.04 8.70 26.19
CA ARG A 158 5.39 9.25 26.15
C ARG A 158 6.38 8.28 25.52
N ALA A 159 7.32 8.79 24.75
CA ALA A 159 8.39 8.00 24.18
C ALA A 159 9.62 8.86 23.86
N ARG A 160 10.78 8.21 23.85
CA ARG A 160 12.04 8.85 23.44
C ARG A 160 12.06 9.21 21.96
N TYR A 161 11.35 8.44 21.13
CA TYR A 161 11.26 8.65 19.68
C TYR A 161 9.81 8.50 19.22
N VAL A 162 9.40 9.34 18.27
CA VAL A 162 8.13 9.21 17.57
C VAL A 162 8.41 9.08 16.08
N VAL A 163 7.85 8.05 15.46
CA VAL A 163 7.98 7.79 14.01
C VAL A 163 6.64 8.00 13.35
N LEU A 164 6.59 8.88 12.35
CA LEU A 164 5.42 9.11 11.53
C LEU A 164 5.48 8.19 10.30
N ALA A 165 4.55 7.24 10.23
CA ALA A 165 4.37 6.30 9.12
C ALA A 165 2.94 6.37 8.56
N GLU A 166 2.40 7.58 8.44
CA GLU A 166 1.00 7.91 8.13
C GLU A 166 0.57 7.62 6.67
N GLY A 167 1.52 7.24 5.82
CA GLY A 167 1.30 7.05 4.39
C GLY A 167 1.11 8.36 3.61
N ALA A 168 0.41 8.29 2.48
CA ALA A 168 0.29 9.41 1.55
C ALA A 168 -0.45 10.64 2.11
N ASN A 169 -1.28 10.48 3.12
CA ASN A 169 -2.08 11.57 3.68
C ASN A 169 -1.36 12.41 4.73
N SER A 170 -0.31 11.90 5.37
CA SER A 170 0.66 12.59 6.26
C SER A 170 0.12 13.80 7.06
N VAL A 171 -1.06 13.66 7.71
CA VAL A 171 -1.79 14.78 8.31
C VAL A 171 -1.03 15.39 9.48
N LEU A 172 -0.45 14.57 10.36
CA LEU A 172 0.36 15.06 11.50
C LEU A 172 1.64 15.70 11.02
N ALA A 173 2.34 15.07 10.08
CA ALA A 173 3.57 15.60 9.51
C ALA A 173 3.35 16.95 8.83
N GLU A 174 2.22 17.14 8.13
CA GLU A 174 1.85 18.42 7.52
C GLU A 174 1.54 19.48 8.58
N ARG A 175 0.74 19.15 9.61
CA ARG A 175 0.39 20.07 10.71
C ARG A 175 1.60 20.60 11.47
N HIS A 176 2.64 19.77 11.62
CA HIS A 176 3.88 20.15 12.30
C HIS A 176 4.95 20.71 11.35
N GLY A 177 4.59 21.02 10.08
CA GLY A 177 5.51 21.61 9.11
C GLY A 177 6.68 20.71 8.71
N LEU A 178 6.61 19.40 9.01
CA LEU A 178 7.64 18.41 8.70
C LEU A 178 7.64 17.99 7.23
N VAL A 179 6.48 18.07 6.59
CA VAL A 179 6.30 17.83 5.16
C VAL A 179 5.46 18.96 4.58
N THR A 180 5.76 19.30 3.34
CA THR A 180 4.85 20.10 2.52
C THR A 180 4.03 19.14 1.69
N ARG A 181 2.72 19.35 1.63
CA ARG A 181 1.86 18.53 0.79
C ARG A 181 2.38 18.53 -0.64
N PRO A 182 2.64 17.38 -1.26
CA PRO A 182 3.09 17.32 -2.64
C PRO A 182 2.12 18.08 -3.55
N ALA A 183 2.66 18.80 -4.53
CA ALA A 183 1.83 19.44 -5.55
C ALA A 183 0.96 18.38 -6.25
N GLY A 184 -0.23 18.76 -6.72
CA GLY A 184 -1.14 17.84 -7.40
C GLY A 184 -0.53 17.11 -8.60
N GLU A 185 0.56 17.65 -9.17
CA GLU A 185 1.34 17.02 -10.22
C GLU A 185 2.18 15.81 -9.75
N ALA A 186 2.52 15.77 -8.47
CA ALA A 186 3.26 14.67 -7.84
C ALA A 186 2.35 13.66 -7.13
N MET A 187 1.04 13.80 -7.30
CA MET A 187 0.04 12.90 -6.71
C MET A 187 -0.86 12.32 -7.79
N ALA A 188 -1.18 11.04 -7.63
CA ALA A 188 -2.17 10.36 -8.45
C ALA A 188 -3.32 9.84 -7.60
N LEU A 189 -4.46 9.60 -8.22
CA LEU A 189 -5.56 8.83 -7.68
C LEU A 189 -5.48 7.42 -8.23
N GLY A 190 -5.29 6.44 -7.33
CA GLY A 190 -5.47 5.03 -7.65
C GLY A 190 -6.89 4.60 -7.32
N ILE A 191 -7.60 4.04 -8.31
CA ILE A 191 -8.88 3.37 -8.11
C ILE A 191 -8.67 1.90 -8.38
N LYS A 192 -9.13 1.06 -7.47
CA LYS A 192 -8.96 -0.39 -7.57
C LYS A 192 -10.25 -1.12 -7.28
N GLU A 193 -10.37 -2.29 -7.88
CA GLU A 193 -11.44 -3.23 -7.68
C GLU A 193 -10.87 -4.64 -7.57
N VAL A 194 -11.41 -5.43 -6.66
CA VAL A 194 -11.11 -6.86 -6.53
C VAL A 194 -12.33 -7.62 -7.02
N LEU A 195 -12.11 -8.48 -8.01
CA LEU A 195 -13.14 -9.26 -8.67
C LEU A 195 -12.98 -10.74 -8.33
N ALA A 196 -14.05 -11.39 -7.87
CA ALA A 196 -14.09 -12.84 -7.68
C ALA A 196 -14.01 -13.58 -9.01
N LEU A 197 -13.16 -14.59 -9.08
CA LEU A 197 -13.04 -15.48 -10.23
C LEU A 197 -12.43 -16.79 -9.77
N GLU A 198 -13.03 -17.90 -10.20
CA GLU A 198 -12.55 -19.24 -9.87
C GLU A 198 -11.12 -19.48 -10.36
N THR A 199 -10.33 -20.22 -9.57
CA THR A 199 -8.93 -20.55 -9.84
C THR A 199 -8.73 -21.11 -11.25
N SER A 200 -9.54 -22.08 -11.65
CA SER A 200 -9.46 -22.71 -12.98
C SER A 200 -9.70 -21.71 -14.12
N ALA A 201 -10.65 -20.79 -13.92
CA ALA A 201 -10.93 -19.74 -14.91
C ALA A 201 -9.78 -18.72 -15.00
N ILE A 202 -9.08 -18.43 -13.88
CA ILE A 202 -7.87 -17.60 -13.89
C ILE A 202 -6.78 -18.31 -14.68
N GLU A 203 -6.49 -19.57 -14.38
CA GLU A 203 -5.43 -20.35 -15.04
C GLU A 203 -5.70 -20.49 -16.54
N GLU A 204 -6.94 -20.78 -16.94
CA GLU A 204 -7.33 -20.88 -18.35
C GLU A 204 -7.18 -19.53 -19.09
N ARG A 205 -7.75 -18.45 -18.53
CA ARG A 205 -7.78 -17.15 -19.22
C ARG A 205 -6.42 -16.46 -19.34
N PHE A 206 -5.55 -16.69 -18.37
CA PHE A 206 -4.23 -16.07 -18.32
C PHE A 206 -3.10 -17.02 -18.73
N HIS A 207 -3.47 -18.27 -19.17
CA HIS A 207 -2.52 -19.31 -19.58
C HIS A 207 -1.46 -19.60 -18.50
N LEU A 208 -1.94 -19.77 -17.27
CA LEU A 208 -1.11 -19.99 -16.09
C LEU A 208 -1.18 -21.46 -15.67
N GLU A 209 -0.08 -21.96 -15.16
CA GLU A 209 -0.02 -23.22 -14.43
C GLU A 209 -0.17 -22.98 -12.91
N ASN A 210 -0.18 -24.06 -12.13
CA ASN A 210 -0.39 -24.02 -10.68
C ASN A 210 0.43 -22.94 -9.98
N ASN A 211 -0.24 -22.02 -9.28
CA ASN A 211 0.35 -20.91 -8.52
C ASN A 211 1.14 -19.86 -9.33
N GLU A 212 1.20 -19.99 -10.64
CA GLU A 212 1.71 -18.92 -11.49
C GLU A 212 0.74 -17.74 -11.50
N GLY A 213 1.29 -16.56 -11.66
CA GLY A 213 0.56 -15.30 -11.67
C GLY A 213 0.92 -14.43 -12.85
N ALA A 214 -0.04 -13.62 -13.27
CA ALA A 214 0.10 -12.65 -14.32
C ALA A 214 -0.03 -11.21 -13.77
N ALA A 215 0.85 -10.32 -14.27
CA ALA A 215 0.79 -8.89 -14.07
C ALA A 215 0.67 -8.21 -15.44
N LEU A 216 -0.50 -7.66 -15.71
CA LEU A 216 -0.80 -6.98 -16.95
C LEU A 216 -0.87 -5.47 -16.69
N LEU A 217 -0.08 -4.72 -17.43
CA LEU A 217 -0.08 -3.25 -17.42
C LEU A 217 -0.62 -2.76 -18.75
N PHE A 218 -1.38 -1.67 -18.71
CA PHE A 218 -1.96 -1.08 -19.90
C PHE A 218 -1.77 0.43 -19.88
N SER A 219 -1.53 1.01 -21.06
CA SER A 219 -1.36 2.45 -21.26
C SER A 219 -2.09 2.90 -22.53
N GLY A 220 -2.52 4.14 -22.58
CA GLY A 220 -3.26 4.72 -23.73
C GLY A 220 -4.76 4.40 -23.71
N GLY A 221 -5.50 5.06 -24.62
CA GLY A 221 -6.88 4.73 -25.01
C GLY A 221 -8.00 4.93 -23.99
N ILE A 222 -7.71 5.06 -22.69
CA ILE A 222 -8.72 5.07 -21.63
C ILE A 222 -8.88 6.44 -20.98
N CYS A 223 -7.78 7.18 -20.84
CA CYS A 223 -7.74 8.47 -20.16
C CYS A 223 -7.81 9.67 -21.12
N ASP A 224 -8.43 9.55 -22.28
CA ASP A 224 -8.58 10.62 -23.29
C ASP A 224 -7.22 11.29 -23.61
N ASP A 225 -6.19 10.49 -23.89
CA ASP A 225 -4.79 10.88 -24.14
C ASP A 225 -4.07 11.57 -22.96
N LEU A 226 -4.70 11.60 -21.78
CA LEU A 226 -4.07 12.10 -20.57
C LEU A 226 -3.13 11.04 -19.95
N PRO A 227 -2.05 11.47 -19.26
CA PRO A 227 -1.20 10.56 -18.52
C PRO A 227 -2.00 9.72 -17.54
N GLY A 228 -1.68 8.42 -17.48
CA GLY A 228 -2.31 7.45 -16.59
C GLY A 228 -2.00 6.04 -17.07
N GLY A 229 -2.28 5.07 -16.21
CA GLY A 229 -2.11 3.66 -16.53
C GLY A 229 -3.15 2.81 -15.82
N THR A 230 -3.37 1.63 -16.39
CA THR A 230 -4.25 0.64 -15.78
C THR A 230 -3.50 -0.67 -15.58
N PHE A 231 -3.96 -1.48 -14.68
CA PHE A 231 -3.34 -2.76 -14.35
C PHE A 231 -4.39 -3.82 -14.08
N LEU A 232 -3.97 -5.07 -14.24
CA LEU A 232 -4.70 -6.26 -13.82
C LEU A 232 -3.70 -7.29 -13.30
N TYR A 233 -3.91 -7.74 -12.05
CA TYR A 233 -3.11 -8.79 -11.42
C TYR A 233 -4.00 -9.97 -11.08
N THR A 234 -3.49 -11.18 -11.31
CA THR A 234 -4.17 -12.40 -10.88
C THR A 234 -3.81 -12.72 -9.43
N ASN A 235 -4.82 -13.08 -8.64
CA ASN A 235 -4.69 -13.65 -7.30
C ASN A 235 -5.14 -15.12 -7.34
N GLN A 236 -5.22 -15.81 -6.20
CA GLN A 236 -5.61 -17.22 -6.18
C GLN A 236 -7.05 -17.43 -6.66
N GLN A 237 -8.00 -16.65 -6.16
CA GLN A 237 -9.42 -16.74 -6.46
C GLN A 237 -10.04 -15.38 -6.80
N THR A 238 -9.21 -14.40 -7.13
CA THR A 238 -9.66 -13.06 -7.49
C THR A 238 -8.74 -12.44 -8.54
N LEU A 239 -9.22 -11.36 -9.14
CA LEU A 239 -8.42 -10.44 -9.93
C LEU A 239 -8.38 -9.09 -9.24
N SER A 240 -7.21 -8.47 -9.18
CA SER A 240 -7.06 -7.08 -8.76
C SER A 240 -6.86 -6.22 -10.00
N LEU A 241 -7.76 -5.31 -10.26
CA LEU A 241 -7.63 -4.40 -11.39
C LEU A 241 -7.79 -2.95 -10.94
N GLY A 242 -7.26 -2.04 -11.71
CA GLY A 242 -7.38 -0.63 -11.36
C GLY A 242 -6.79 0.31 -12.38
N ILE A 243 -6.97 1.59 -12.08
CA ILE A 243 -6.43 2.72 -12.83
C ILE A 243 -5.67 3.63 -11.87
N VAL A 244 -4.55 4.17 -12.34
CA VAL A 244 -3.78 5.20 -11.66
C VAL A 244 -3.70 6.40 -12.59
N CYS A 245 -4.25 7.53 -12.17
CA CYS A 245 -4.24 8.78 -12.93
C CYS A 245 -3.68 9.92 -12.09
N PRO A 246 -2.73 10.71 -12.62
CA PRO A 246 -2.29 11.95 -11.98
C PRO A 246 -3.49 12.87 -11.68
N LEU A 247 -3.51 13.51 -10.52
CA LEU A 247 -4.61 14.42 -10.14
C LEU A 247 -4.76 15.57 -11.14
N SER A 248 -3.66 16.06 -11.69
CA SER A 248 -3.66 17.08 -12.75
C SER A 248 -4.41 16.60 -13.99
N SER A 249 -4.23 15.33 -14.41
CA SER A 249 -4.95 14.73 -15.53
C SER A 249 -6.46 14.62 -15.25
N LEU A 250 -6.83 14.16 -14.06
CA LEU A 250 -8.25 14.04 -13.67
C LEU A 250 -8.97 15.39 -13.63
N THR A 251 -8.30 16.45 -13.20
CA THR A 251 -8.89 17.79 -13.19
C THR A 251 -9.08 18.37 -14.60
N GLN A 252 -8.25 17.95 -15.57
CA GLN A 252 -8.34 18.37 -16.96
C GLN A 252 -9.38 17.56 -17.75
N SER A 253 -9.49 16.25 -17.48
CA SER A 253 -10.32 15.34 -18.27
C SER A 253 -11.81 15.62 -18.19
N ARG A 254 -12.30 16.23 -17.08
CA ARG A 254 -13.72 16.40 -16.76
C ARG A 254 -14.51 15.08 -16.68
N VAL A 255 -13.82 13.94 -16.78
CA VAL A 255 -14.41 12.60 -16.70
C VAL A 255 -14.25 12.09 -15.27
N PRO A 256 -15.32 11.63 -14.63
CA PRO A 256 -15.21 11.00 -13.31
C PRO A 256 -14.26 9.80 -13.36
N ALA A 257 -13.41 9.68 -12.35
CA ALA A 257 -12.43 8.60 -12.29
C ALA A 257 -13.08 7.20 -12.29
N SER A 258 -14.30 7.07 -11.75
CA SER A 258 -15.11 5.84 -11.82
C SER A 258 -15.51 5.46 -13.25
N GLU A 259 -15.76 6.48 -14.11
CA GLU A 259 -16.06 6.24 -15.53
C GLU A 259 -14.83 5.74 -16.28
N LEU A 260 -13.64 6.25 -15.96
CA LEU A 260 -12.38 5.76 -16.55
C LEU A 260 -12.18 4.27 -16.24
N LEU A 261 -12.45 3.85 -15.01
CA LEU A 261 -12.40 2.42 -14.65
C LEU A 261 -13.47 1.61 -15.41
N ALA A 262 -14.67 2.13 -15.57
CA ALA A 262 -15.73 1.47 -16.35
C ALA A 262 -15.33 1.33 -17.82
N ARG A 263 -14.73 2.33 -18.44
CA ARG A 263 -14.17 2.27 -19.79
C ARG A 263 -13.10 1.18 -19.90
N PHE A 264 -12.19 1.09 -18.92
CA PHE A 264 -11.18 0.04 -18.89
C PHE A 264 -11.82 -1.36 -18.85
N LYS A 265 -12.81 -1.57 -17.99
CA LYS A 265 -13.52 -2.85 -17.87
C LYS A 265 -14.26 -3.25 -19.16
N THR A 266 -14.74 -2.29 -19.92
CA THR A 266 -15.49 -2.54 -21.19
C THR A 266 -14.59 -2.64 -22.40
N HIS A 267 -13.31 -2.27 -22.29
CA HIS A 267 -12.36 -2.31 -23.39
C HIS A 267 -12.23 -3.74 -23.98
N PRO A 268 -12.21 -3.91 -25.34
CA PRO A 268 -12.17 -5.24 -25.99
C PRO A 268 -11.04 -6.15 -25.52
N ALA A 269 -9.87 -5.60 -25.19
CA ALA A 269 -8.72 -6.37 -24.69
C ALA A 269 -8.88 -6.82 -23.22
N VAL A 270 -9.77 -6.20 -22.45
CA VAL A 270 -9.91 -6.44 -20.99
C VAL A 270 -11.17 -7.22 -20.68
N ARG A 271 -12.29 -6.87 -21.31
CA ARG A 271 -13.61 -7.48 -21.06
C ARG A 271 -13.60 -9.02 -21.05
N PRO A 272 -12.92 -9.72 -21.99
CA PRO A 272 -12.88 -11.18 -21.95
C PRO A 272 -12.19 -11.76 -20.70
N LEU A 273 -11.18 -11.05 -20.18
CA LEU A 273 -10.40 -11.48 -19.01
C LEU A 273 -11.21 -11.42 -17.72
N ILE A 274 -12.13 -10.46 -17.62
CA ILE A 274 -12.97 -10.22 -16.44
C ILE A 274 -14.43 -10.65 -16.61
N LYS A 275 -14.73 -11.44 -17.64
CA LYS A 275 -16.09 -11.93 -17.89
C LYS A 275 -16.58 -12.83 -16.73
N ASN A 276 -17.85 -12.67 -16.33
CA ASN A 276 -18.49 -13.46 -15.28
C ASN A 276 -17.77 -13.35 -13.92
N THR A 277 -17.27 -12.17 -13.58
CA THR A 277 -16.72 -11.86 -12.27
C THR A 277 -17.71 -11.06 -11.43
N GLU A 278 -17.59 -11.15 -10.11
CA GLU A 278 -18.34 -10.36 -9.14
C GLU A 278 -17.38 -9.41 -8.41
N SER A 279 -17.81 -8.16 -8.20
CA SER A 279 -17.03 -7.18 -7.44
C SER A 279 -17.11 -7.47 -5.95
N LEU A 280 -15.98 -7.71 -5.31
CA LEU A 280 -15.87 -7.97 -3.87
C LEU A 280 -15.43 -6.72 -3.10
N GLU A 281 -14.57 -5.91 -3.70
CA GLU A 281 -13.97 -4.74 -3.06
C GLU A 281 -13.77 -3.64 -4.10
N TYR A 282 -14.10 -2.42 -3.72
CA TYR A 282 -13.88 -1.23 -4.55
C TYR A 282 -13.41 -0.08 -3.66
N GLY A 283 -12.39 0.65 -4.10
CA GLY A 283 -11.90 1.79 -3.35
C GLY A 283 -10.99 2.70 -4.16
N ALA A 284 -10.71 3.86 -3.59
CA ALA A 284 -9.79 4.84 -4.17
C ALA A 284 -8.83 5.36 -3.09
N HIS A 285 -7.59 5.60 -3.48
CA HIS A 285 -6.55 6.11 -2.60
C HIS A 285 -5.59 7.03 -3.34
N LEU A 286 -5.08 8.04 -2.63
CA LEU A 286 -4.00 8.87 -3.16
C LEU A 286 -2.69 8.10 -3.17
N VAL A 287 -1.94 8.25 -4.27
CA VAL A 287 -0.63 7.62 -4.49
C VAL A 287 0.36 8.72 -4.82
N PRO A 288 1.49 8.85 -4.10
CA PRO A 288 2.55 9.77 -4.48
C PRO A 288 3.31 9.22 -5.70
N GLU A 289 3.48 10.05 -6.73
CA GLU A 289 4.17 9.71 -7.99
C GLU A 289 5.38 10.58 -8.30
N GLY A 290 5.85 11.39 -7.36
CA GLY A 290 7.02 12.25 -7.54
C GLY A 290 8.37 11.53 -7.52
N GLY A 291 8.41 10.21 -7.58
CA GLY A 291 9.64 9.43 -7.51
C GLY A 291 10.42 9.71 -6.21
N LEU A 292 11.74 9.82 -6.28
CA LEU A 292 12.58 10.10 -5.12
C LEU A 292 12.27 11.44 -4.44
N HIS A 293 11.73 12.41 -5.17
CA HIS A 293 11.35 13.73 -4.64
C HIS A 293 10.07 13.71 -3.82
N SER A 294 9.25 12.67 -3.93
CA SER A 294 8.02 12.49 -3.15
C SER A 294 8.18 11.49 -2.00
N MET A 295 9.38 10.97 -1.79
CA MET A 295 9.69 10.22 -0.57
C MET A 295 9.90 11.20 0.58
N PRO A 296 9.25 10.95 1.72
CA PRO A 296 9.42 11.80 2.90
C PRO A 296 10.84 11.67 3.49
#